data_81e8939b1071d57a44116b9106250a90
#
_entry.id   81e8939b1071d57a44116b9106250a90
#
_cell.length_a   1.000
_cell.length_b   1.000
_cell.length_c   1.000
_cell.angle_alpha   90.00
_cell.angle_beta   90.00
_cell.angle_gamma   90.00
#
_symmetry.space_group_name_H-M   'P 1'
#
loop_
_entity.id
_entity.type
_entity.pdbx_description
1 polymer ?
#
loop_
_entity_poly.entity_id
_entity_poly.type
_entity_poly.pdbx_seq_one_letter_code
_entity_poly.pdbx_strand_id
1 'polypeptide(L)'
;MCCRAGTEQSLSYSDFINRDLIHFSVYDVKRSIPCVVDGFKPSQRKIMFSCFKRNLTSEIKVAQLAGYVSENASYHHGEASLQGAIICMAQDYVGSNNMNLLRPNGMFGSRRLGGKDAASPRYIYTQLEAITNKVRRALISWLLPLAGALRSLRW
;
A
#
# COMPACT_ATOMS: atom_id res chain seq x y z
N MET A 1 -8.07 -19.82 -16.24
CA MET A 1 -9.31 -19.57 -17.01
C MET A 1 -9.15 -20.22 -18.37
N CYS A 2 -9.83 -21.30 -18.64
CA CYS A 2 -9.74 -22.06 -19.89
C CYS A 2 -10.76 -21.44 -20.85
N CYS A 3 -10.29 -20.74 -21.88
CA CYS A 3 -11.16 -20.26 -22.97
C CYS A 3 -11.73 -21.45 -23.71
N ARG A 4 -12.98 -21.80 -23.47
CA ARG A 4 -13.73 -22.69 -24.37
C ARG A 4 -14.00 -21.91 -25.66
N ALA A 5 -13.42 -22.35 -26.75
CA ALA A 5 -13.81 -21.96 -28.08
C ALA A 5 -15.25 -22.47 -28.31
N GLY A 6 -16.21 -21.58 -28.24
CA GLY A 6 -17.62 -21.88 -28.47
C GLY A 6 -18.38 -20.60 -28.70
N THR A 7 -18.95 -20.46 -29.90
CA THR A 7 -19.98 -19.53 -30.34
C THR A 7 -20.03 -18.18 -29.62
N GLU A 8 -19.69 -17.12 -30.31
CA GLU A 8 -19.87 -15.74 -29.86
C GLU A 8 -21.30 -15.54 -29.36
N GLN A 9 -21.48 -15.54 -28.04
CA GLN A 9 -22.76 -15.18 -27.44
C GLN A 9 -22.79 -13.66 -27.31
N SER A 10 -23.74 -13.03 -27.94
CA SER A 10 -23.99 -11.60 -27.74
C SER A 10 -24.46 -11.36 -26.31
N LEU A 11 -23.74 -10.51 -25.58
CA LEU A 11 -24.08 -10.09 -24.23
C LEU A 11 -24.64 -8.66 -24.29
N SER A 12 -25.76 -8.40 -23.62
CA SER A 12 -26.27 -7.02 -23.54
C SER A 12 -25.32 -6.15 -22.69
N TYR A 13 -25.23 -4.86 -23.00
CA TYR A 13 -24.44 -3.90 -22.22
C TYR A 13 -24.88 -3.89 -20.74
N SER A 14 -26.18 -3.97 -20.49
CA SER A 14 -26.72 -4.01 -19.13
C SER A 14 -26.26 -5.24 -18.37
N ASP A 15 -26.24 -6.42 -18.99
CA ASP A 15 -25.76 -7.65 -18.36
C ASP A 15 -24.27 -7.58 -18.09
N PHE A 16 -23.48 -7.09 -19.04
CA PHE A 16 -22.05 -6.90 -18.86
C PHE A 16 -21.74 -5.96 -17.69
N ILE A 17 -22.40 -4.80 -17.65
CA ILE A 17 -22.17 -3.80 -16.58
C ILE A 17 -22.56 -4.37 -15.23
N ASN A 18 -23.73 -5.01 -15.12
CA ASN A 18 -24.26 -5.43 -13.81
C ASN A 18 -23.69 -6.77 -13.30
N ARG A 19 -23.11 -7.60 -14.16
CA ARG A 19 -22.58 -8.91 -13.77
C ARG A 19 -21.07 -8.98 -13.75
N ASP A 20 -20.38 -8.32 -14.68
CA ASP A 20 -18.94 -8.44 -14.83
C ASP A 20 -18.21 -7.15 -14.45
N LEU A 21 -18.55 -6.02 -15.08
CA LEU A 21 -17.86 -4.75 -14.87
C LEU A 21 -18.00 -4.23 -13.43
N ILE A 22 -19.12 -4.51 -12.78
CA ILE A 22 -19.37 -4.09 -11.39
C ILE A 22 -18.32 -4.65 -10.43
N HIS A 23 -17.86 -5.88 -10.64
CA HIS A 23 -16.84 -6.49 -9.78
C HIS A 23 -15.50 -5.78 -9.89
N PHE A 24 -15.09 -5.43 -11.11
CA PHE A 24 -13.89 -4.63 -11.35
C PHE A 24 -14.03 -3.23 -10.72
N SER A 25 -15.16 -2.57 -10.93
CA SER A 25 -15.42 -1.23 -10.40
C SER A 25 -15.36 -1.19 -8.87
N VAL A 26 -15.99 -2.15 -8.21
CA VAL A 26 -15.95 -2.28 -6.75
C VAL A 26 -14.53 -2.54 -6.24
N TYR A 27 -13.78 -3.39 -6.93
CA TYR A 27 -12.39 -3.66 -6.59
C TYR A 27 -11.52 -2.40 -6.74
N ASP A 28 -11.68 -1.68 -7.86
CA ASP A 28 -10.90 -0.46 -8.13
C ASP A 28 -11.22 0.65 -7.12
N VAL A 29 -12.48 0.86 -6.79
CA VAL A 29 -12.91 1.81 -5.74
C VAL A 29 -12.27 1.46 -4.40
N LYS A 30 -12.33 0.21 -3.97
CA LYS A 30 -11.71 -0.24 -2.70
C LYS A 30 -10.20 -0.04 -2.68
N ARG A 31 -9.54 -0.18 -3.82
CA ARG A 31 -8.09 0.01 -3.93
C ARG A 31 -7.69 1.48 -3.99
N SER A 32 -8.47 2.30 -4.66
CA SER A 32 -8.10 3.67 -5.01
C SER A 32 -8.54 4.70 -3.99
N ILE A 33 -9.68 4.48 -3.33
CA ILE A 33 -10.24 5.43 -2.35
C ILE A 33 -9.71 5.11 -0.95
N PRO A 34 -9.16 6.12 -0.23
CA PRO A 34 -8.76 5.94 1.15
C PRO A 34 -9.94 5.61 2.06
N CYS A 35 -9.71 4.78 3.07
CA CYS A 35 -10.70 4.47 4.08
C CYS A 35 -11.02 5.72 4.93
N VAL A 36 -12.29 5.99 5.16
CA VAL A 36 -12.74 7.16 5.94
C VAL A 36 -12.27 7.13 7.40
N VAL A 37 -12.00 5.96 7.95
CA VAL A 37 -11.65 5.81 9.37
C VAL A 37 -10.17 6.13 9.64
N ASP A 38 -9.28 5.64 8.80
CA ASP A 38 -7.83 5.74 9.02
C ASP A 38 -7.07 6.46 7.88
N GLY A 39 -7.78 6.84 6.82
CA GLY A 39 -7.18 7.53 5.67
C GLY A 39 -6.26 6.66 4.81
N PHE A 40 -6.16 5.36 5.06
CA PHE A 40 -5.26 4.49 4.32
C PHE A 40 -5.91 3.83 3.13
N LYS A 41 -5.11 3.72 2.07
CA LYS A 41 -5.35 2.76 0.99
C LYS A 41 -4.84 1.37 1.40
N PRO A 42 -5.33 0.29 0.79
CA PRO A 42 -4.88 -1.08 1.12
C PRO A 42 -3.36 -1.29 1.02
N SER A 43 -2.70 -0.66 0.05
CA SER A 43 -1.24 -0.71 -0.09
C SER A 43 -0.50 -0.12 1.12
N GLN A 44 -0.92 1.06 1.57
CA GLN A 44 -0.36 1.72 2.74
C GLN A 44 -0.59 0.90 4.01
N ARG A 45 -1.77 0.29 4.14
CA ARG A 45 -2.11 -0.58 5.26
C ARG A 45 -1.24 -1.83 5.30
N LYS A 46 -0.93 -2.43 4.15
CA LYS A 46 0.00 -3.56 4.03
C LYS A 46 1.42 -3.20 4.47
N ILE A 47 1.89 -2.00 4.12
CA ILE A 47 3.19 -1.47 4.55
C ILE A 47 3.22 -1.34 6.08
N MET A 48 2.24 -0.66 6.67
CA MET A 48 2.17 -0.46 8.11
C MET A 48 2.05 -1.78 8.88
N PHE A 49 1.21 -2.71 8.41
CA PHE A 49 1.09 -4.04 8.98
C PHE A 49 2.44 -4.77 9.03
N SER A 50 3.19 -4.74 7.94
CA SER A 50 4.51 -5.38 7.86
C SER A 50 5.53 -4.72 8.76
N CYS A 51 5.53 -3.39 8.87
CA CYS A 51 6.38 -2.64 9.80
C CYS A 51 6.08 -3.01 11.26
N PHE A 52 4.81 -3.14 11.63
CA PHE A 52 4.42 -3.56 12.97
C PHE A 52 4.72 -5.03 13.26
N LYS A 53 4.51 -5.92 12.28
CA LYS A 53 4.83 -7.34 12.40
C LYS A 53 6.32 -7.56 12.65
N ARG A 54 7.17 -6.79 11.97
CA ARG A 54 8.61 -6.81 12.14
C ARG A 54 9.09 -6.12 13.43
N ASN A 55 8.23 -5.34 14.09
CA ASN A 55 8.60 -4.45 15.19
C ASN A 55 9.79 -3.55 14.81
N LEU A 56 9.61 -2.79 13.72
CA LEU A 56 10.66 -2.00 13.08
C LEU A 56 11.11 -0.84 13.98
N THR A 57 12.11 -1.07 14.80
CA THR A 57 12.71 -0.08 15.70
C THR A 57 14.02 0.50 15.17
N SER A 58 14.67 -0.19 14.26
CA SER A 58 15.93 0.21 13.62
C SER A 58 15.73 0.60 12.18
N GLU A 59 16.68 1.34 11.63
CA GLU A 59 16.67 1.72 10.24
C GLU A 59 16.76 0.51 9.29
N ILE A 60 16.00 0.56 8.21
CA ILE A 60 16.01 -0.42 7.13
C ILE A 60 16.04 0.28 5.77
N LYS A 61 16.74 -0.27 4.80
CA LYS A 61 16.69 0.23 3.43
C LYS A 61 15.29 0.11 2.85
N VAL A 62 14.83 1.12 2.13
CA VAL A 62 13.49 1.11 1.50
C VAL A 62 13.32 -0.10 0.59
N ALA A 63 14.33 -0.47 -0.19
CA ALA A 63 14.29 -1.67 -1.03
C ALA A 63 14.12 -2.96 -0.22
N GLN A 64 14.80 -3.10 0.92
CA GLN A 64 14.67 -4.26 1.80
C GLN A 64 13.29 -4.32 2.47
N LEU A 65 12.76 -3.17 2.89
CA LEU A 65 11.41 -3.09 3.44
C LEU A 65 10.36 -3.50 2.40
N ALA A 66 10.51 -3.07 1.15
CA ALA A 66 9.62 -3.47 0.06
C ALA A 66 9.61 -5.00 -0.14
N GLY A 67 10.77 -5.65 -0.15
CA GLY A 67 10.86 -7.12 -0.21
C GLY A 67 10.13 -7.79 0.95
N TYR A 68 10.34 -7.32 2.17
CA TYR A 68 9.68 -7.84 3.36
C TYR A 68 8.15 -7.66 3.33
N VAL A 69 7.67 -6.52 2.84
CA VAL A 69 6.22 -6.27 2.67
C VAL A 69 5.62 -7.20 1.62
N SER A 70 6.30 -7.39 0.49
CA SER A 70 5.85 -8.31 -0.56
C SER A 70 5.68 -9.74 -0.05
N GLU A 71 6.64 -10.24 0.71
CA GLU A 71 6.61 -11.57 1.29
C GLU A 71 5.47 -11.73 2.31
N ASN A 72 5.32 -10.78 3.24
CA ASN A 72 4.44 -10.94 4.40
C ASN A 72 3.01 -10.44 4.20
N ALA A 73 2.77 -9.56 3.24
CA ALA A 73 1.46 -8.95 2.99
C ALA A 73 0.87 -9.32 1.62
N SER A 74 1.43 -10.30 0.93
CA SER A 74 0.96 -10.76 -0.39
C SER A 74 0.73 -9.57 -1.33
N TYR A 75 1.78 -8.75 -1.54
CA TYR A 75 1.69 -7.59 -2.42
C TYR A 75 2.09 -7.99 -3.85
N HIS A 76 1.20 -7.81 -4.82
CA HIS A 76 1.37 -8.30 -6.19
C HIS A 76 1.50 -7.20 -7.26
N HIS A 77 1.55 -5.92 -6.87
CA HIS A 77 1.53 -4.79 -7.83
C HIS A 77 2.91 -4.27 -8.23
N GLY A 78 3.95 -5.08 -8.10
CA GLY A 78 5.32 -4.73 -8.49
C GLY A 78 6.10 -3.98 -7.40
N GLU A 79 7.40 -4.25 -7.37
CA GLU A 79 8.31 -3.73 -6.34
C GLU A 79 8.47 -2.21 -6.43
N ALA A 80 8.59 -1.66 -7.64
CA ALA A 80 8.76 -0.22 -7.85
C ALA A 80 7.57 0.60 -7.32
N SER A 81 6.35 0.11 -7.52
CA SER A 81 5.14 0.74 -6.99
C SER A 81 5.13 0.75 -5.45
N LEU A 82 5.56 -0.35 -4.84
CA LEU A 82 5.64 -0.47 -3.39
C LEU A 82 6.73 0.44 -2.80
N GLN A 83 7.90 0.49 -3.43
CA GLN A 83 8.97 1.41 -3.05
C GLN A 83 8.51 2.87 -3.13
N GLY A 84 7.83 3.25 -4.20
CA GLY A 84 7.22 4.57 -4.35
C GLY A 84 6.20 4.88 -3.24
N ALA A 85 5.37 3.93 -2.88
CA ALA A 85 4.41 4.09 -1.79
C ALA A 85 5.10 4.30 -0.42
N ILE A 86 6.16 3.55 -0.13
CA ILE A 86 6.96 3.72 1.11
C ILE A 86 7.61 5.11 1.14
N ILE A 87 8.19 5.55 0.03
CA ILE A 87 8.80 6.88 -0.09
C ILE A 87 7.74 7.97 0.16
N CYS A 88 6.59 7.89 -0.51
CA CYS A 88 5.50 8.86 -0.30
C CYS A 88 5.02 8.92 1.16
N MET A 89 4.95 7.78 1.87
CA MET A 89 4.53 7.74 3.28
C MET A 89 5.58 8.32 4.24
N ALA A 90 6.85 8.35 3.84
CA ALA A 90 7.95 8.86 4.65
C ALA A 90 8.29 10.34 4.36
N GLN A 91 7.80 10.90 3.26
CA GLN A 91 8.05 12.31 2.92
C GLN A 91 7.53 13.26 3.99
N ASP A 92 8.34 14.24 4.38
CA ASP A 92 8.09 15.17 5.48
C ASP A 92 8.10 16.66 5.08
N TYR A 93 8.30 16.96 3.80
CA TYR A 93 8.29 18.35 3.34
C TYR A 93 6.89 18.96 3.39
N VAL A 94 6.80 20.28 3.53
CA VAL A 94 5.54 21.01 3.61
C VAL A 94 4.68 20.76 2.37
N GLY A 95 3.46 20.26 2.58
CA GLY A 95 2.52 19.89 1.52
C GLY A 95 2.54 18.39 1.15
N SER A 96 3.40 17.60 1.79
CA SER A 96 3.39 16.13 1.66
C SER A 96 2.44 15.49 2.69
N ASN A 97 2.96 14.92 3.75
CA ASN A 97 2.18 14.34 4.84
C ASN A 97 2.04 15.33 5.99
N ASN A 98 0.83 15.48 6.57
CA ASN A 98 0.68 16.24 7.81
C ASN A 98 1.41 15.57 8.97
N MET A 99 1.44 14.24 8.95
CA MET A 99 2.08 13.40 9.95
C MET A 99 2.68 12.21 9.23
N ASN A 100 3.98 12.19 9.08
CA ASN A 100 4.67 11.06 8.50
C ASN A 100 4.78 9.92 9.52
N LEU A 101 4.35 8.75 9.12
CA LEU A 101 4.37 7.55 9.97
C LEU A 101 5.70 6.80 9.86
N LEU A 102 6.42 7.04 8.80
CA LEU A 102 7.76 6.53 8.53
C LEU A 102 8.74 7.68 8.51
N ARG A 103 9.87 7.51 9.17
CA ARG A 103 10.93 8.51 9.22
C ARG A 103 11.75 8.50 7.95
N PRO A 104 11.97 9.63 7.28
CA PRO A 104 12.85 9.73 6.12
C PRO A 104 14.30 9.87 6.57
N ASN A 105 15.13 8.87 6.29
CA ASN A 105 16.56 8.90 6.54
C ASN A 105 17.29 8.87 5.20
N GLY A 106 17.65 10.06 4.70
CA GLY A 106 18.21 10.30 3.39
C GLY A 106 17.37 11.27 2.55
N MET A 107 17.54 11.26 1.25
CA MET A 107 16.83 12.17 0.33
C MET A 107 15.52 11.53 -0.14
N PHE A 108 14.42 11.88 0.51
CA PHE A 108 13.07 11.40 0.17
C PHE A 108 12.29 12.35 -0.74
N GLY A 109 12.94 13.37 -1.23
CA GLY A 109 12.33 14.34 -2.10
C GLY A 109 12.11 15.69 -1.42
N SER A 110 11.98 16.73 -2.23
CA SER A 110 11.79 18.10 -1.78
C SER A 110 10.46 18.68 -2.26
N ARG A 111 10.00 19.71 -1.56
CA ARG A 111 8.82 20.49 -1.94
C ARG A 111 8.98 21.10 -3.34
N ARG A 112 10.19 21.51 -3.70
CA ARG A 112 10.49 22.17 -4.99
C ARG A 112 10.10 21.30 -6.19
N LEU A 113 10.37 20.01 -6.13
CA LEU A 113 10.08 19.06 -7.19
C LEU A 113 8.91 18.12 -6.87
N GLY A 114 8.14 18.43 -5.82
CA GLY A 114 6.98 17.63 -5.43
C GLY A 114 7.34 16.18 -5.07
N GLY A 115 8.53 15.98 -4.51
CA GLY A 115 9.01 14.67 -4.10
C GLY A 115 9.56 13.78 -5.21
N LYS A 116 9.64 14.28 -6.46
CA LYS A 116 10.17 13.51 -7.61
C LYS A 116 11.67 13.35 -7.60
N ASP A 117 12.37 14.13 -6.77
CA ASP A 117 13.83 14.14 -6.58
C ASP A 117 14.26 13.18 -5.45
N ALA A 118 13.43 12.24 -5.08
CA ALA A 118 13.82 11.19 -4.13
C ALA A 118 14.97 10.35 -4.69
N ALA A 119 15.93 10.03 -3.82
CA ALA A 119 17.03 9.15 -4.19
C ALA A 119 16.55 7.71 -4.41
N SER A 120 17.38 6.89 -5.06
CA SER A 120 17.05 5.49 -5.30
C SER A 120 16.75 4.75 -3.98
N PRO A 121 15.72 3.88 -3.94
CA PRO A 121 15.34 3.10 -2.76
C PRO A 121 16.45 2.23 -2.17
N ARG A 122 17.52 1.99 -2.91
CA ARG A 122 18.70 1.24 -2.45
C ARG A 122 19.60 2.02 -1.52
N TYR A 123 19.51 3.36 -1.53
CA TYR A 123 20.43 4.26 -0.82
C TYR A 123 19.77 4.99 0.35
N ILE A 124 18.46 4.95 0.45
CA ILE A 124 17.69 5.62 1.50
C ILE A 124 17.14 4.61 2.50
N TYR A 125 17.02 5.06 3.74
CA TYR A 125 16.60 4.24 4.87
C TYR A 125 15.31 4.81 5.47
N THR A 126 14.56 3.97 6.12
CA THR A 126 13.37 4.37 6.86
C THR A 126 13.24 3.57 8.15
N GLN A 127 12.48 4.11 9.08
CA GLN A 127 12.08 3.44 10.32
C GLN A 127 10.71 3.97 10.75
N LEU A 128 10.07 3.31 11.71
CA LEU A 128 8.84 3.84 12.30
C LEU A 128 9.11 5.13 13.07
N GLU A 129 8.28 6.15 12.87
CA GLU A 129 8.35 7.37 13.65
C GLU A 129 7.80 7.14 15.07
N ALA A 130 8.29 7.90 16.04
CA ALA A 130 7.90 7.74 17.45
C ALA A 130 6.37 7.86 17.66
N ILE A 131 5.73 8.75 16.91
CA ILE A 131 4.28 8.94 16.96
C ILE A 131 3.50 7.71 16.48
N THR A 132 4.05 6.97 15.51
CA THR A 132 3.43 5.77 14.95
C THR A 132 3.23 4.69 15.99
N ASN A 133 4.14 4.59 16.96
CA ASN A 133 4.01 3.65 18.06
C ASN A 133 2.86 4.02 19.01
N LYS A 134 2.55 5.31 19.16
CA LYS A 134 1.42 5.79 19.96
C LYS A 134 0.08 5.52 19.26
N VAL A 135 0.05 5.69 17.94
CA VAL A 135 -1.13 5.45 17.10
C VAL A 135 -1.35 3.95 16.82
N ARG A 136 -0.32 3.12 17.05
CA ARG A 136 -0.32 1.67 16.79
C ARG A 136 -1.57 0.95 17.32
N ARG A 137 -2.02 1.28 18.54
CA ARG A 137 -3.20 0.63 19.15
C ARG A 137 -4.47 0.87 18.32
N ALA A 138 -4.69 2.09 17.87
CA ALA A 138 -5.81 2.43 17.03
C ALA A 138 -5.71 1.76 15.65
N LEU A 139 -4.53 1.76 15.03
CA LEU A 139 -4.30 1.13 13.73
C LEU A 139 -4.42 -0.40 13.78
N ILE A 140 -3.93 -1.06 14.83
CA ILE A 140 -3.97 -2.53 14.95
C ILE A 140 -5.39 -3.03 15.16
N SER A 141 -6.24 -2.35 15.91
CA SER A 141 -7.64 -2.78 16.09
C SER A 141 -8.39 -2.90 14.76
N TRP A 142 -8.00 -2.12 13.77
CA TRP A 142 -8.56 -2.15 12.41
C TRP A 142 -7.77 -3.04 11.43
N LEU A 143 -6.49 -3.33 11.73
CA LEU A 143 -5.65 -4.19 10.91
C LEU A 143 -5.88 -5.68 11.19
N LEU A 144 -6.26 -6.06 12.41
CA LEU A 144 -6.48 -7.46 12.80
C LEU A 144 -7.60 -8.17 12.01
N PRO A 145 -8.76 -7.58 11.74
CA PRO A 145 -9.78 -8.22 10.90
C PRO A 145 -9.30 -8.44 9.46
N LEU A 146 -8.43 -7.54 8.95
CA LEU A 146 -7.84 -7.64 7.62
C LEU A 146 -6.74 -8.71 7.52
N ALA A 147 -6.03 -9.00 8.60
CA ALA A 147 -5.02 -10.07 8.63
C ALA A 147 -5.64 -11.46 8.41
N GLY A 148 -6.88 -11.68 8.84
CA GLY A 148 -7.68 -12.85 8.52
C GLY A 148 -8.12 -12.86 7.05
N ALA A 149 -8.61 -11.74 6.55
CA ALA A 149 -9.05 -11.57 5.17
C ALA A 149 -7.88 -11.60 4.15
N LEU A 150 -6.69 -11.12 4.53
CA LEU A 150 -5.49 -11.18 3.69
C LEU A 150 -4.97 -12.60 3.48
N ARG A 151 -5.27 -13.55 4.39
CA ARG A 151 -4.96 -14.97 4.20
C ARG A 151 -5.96 -15.68 3.29
N SER A 152 -7.19 -15.20 3.20
CA SER A 152 -8.23 -15.79 2.34
C SER A 152 -8.19 -15.27 0.89
N LEU A 153 -7.46 -14.21 0.62
CA LEU A 153 -7.23 -13.66 -0.73
C LEU A 153 -5.98 -14.28 -1.36
N ARG A 154 -5.85 -15.60 -1.33
CA ARG A 154 -5.00 -16.31 -2.29
C ARG A 154 -5.78 -16.40 -3.60
N TRP A 155 -5.35 -15.63 -4.58
CA TRP A 155 -5.71 -15.80 -5.97
C TRP A 155 -4.61 -16.59 -6.67
#